data_08b07feb5728dade0e92f9e2af2e14aa
#
_entry.id   08b07feb5728dade0e92f9e2af2e14aa
#
_cell.length_a   1.000
_cell.length_b   1.000
_cell.length_c   1.000
_cell.angle_alpha   90.00
_cell.angle_beta   90.00
_cell.angle_gamma   90.00
#
_symmetry.space_group_name_H-M   'P 1'
#
loop_
_entity.id
_entity.type
_entity.pdbx_description
1 polymer ?
#
loop_
_entity_poly.entity_id
_entity_poly.type
_entity_poly.pdbx_seq_one_letter_code
_entity_poly.pdbx_strand_id
1 'polypeptide(L)'
;FILNTGSNNIPALFSYYLVLNIALAVIAFFKPWRILNTISLLATFGVGGLSIWLKAQPEQYAMLSILVWLHFALYLFVSIRYSQNIAQYKIAFKNIPLIDTALIFATPFMAFTLYAGLVYHNQTALSVASAVLALVYFVVGYVLHKKSQTLTLLIQSFYGLGLTFLALILPFAFDAQWTSTGWAVQALALIWMGCRHHLKNSVLYGLVLLGASSAFWLKSILFDGNLSVLAVRFLTLAYLASAYIFSTPELNEKLINDDIGIDHIDTEDAVATPSVQQIQNSAFLSKMMQSATLGSLLILQFVVVLYCFMVDQNDVLVKNAELMAVLTLASIVIAVRVFQVQQ
;
A
#
# COMPACT_ATOMS: atom_id res chain seq x y z
N PHE A 1 -26.11 -13.04 24.75
CA PHE A 1 -26.56 -13.64 26.04
C PHE A 1 -26.41 -15.17 26.05
N ILE A 2 -26.81 -15.86 24.98
CA ILE A 2 -26.75 -17.34 24.88
C ILE A 2 -25.30 -17.89 24.84
N LEU A 3 -24.32 -17.08 24.42
CA LEU A 3 -22.91 -17.48 24.27
C LEU A 3 -22.03 -17.17 25.48
N ASN A 4 -22.55 -16.46 26.49
CA ASN A 4 -21.81 -16.20 27.73
C ASN A 4 -21.99 -17.35 28.72
N THR A 5 -21.45 -18.52 28.38
CA THR A 5 -21.49 -19.72 29.25
C THR A 5 -20.45 -19.67 30.39
N GLY A 6 -19.72 -18.55 30.54
CA GLY A 6 -18.61 -18.46 31.48
C GLY A 6 -17.37 -19.28 31.09
N SER A 7 -17.42 -20.06 30.01
CA SER A 7 -16.28 -20.80 29.48
C SER A 7 -15.42 -19.90 28.64
N ASN A 8 -14.11 -19.88 28.91
CA ASN A 8 -13.12 -19.15 28.08
C ASN A 8 -12.79 -19.87 26.75
N ASN A 9 -13.78 -20.58 26.17
CA ASN A 9 -13.59 -21.29 24.92
C ASN A 9 -13.80 -20.37 23.71
N ILE A 10 -12.79 -19.56 23.39
CA ILE A 10 -12.82 -18.62 22.27
C ILE A 10 -12.90 -19.35 20.91
N PRO A 11 -12.23 -20.49 20.67
CA PRO A 11 -12.41 -21.26 19.44
C PRO A 11 -13.86 -21.67 19.17
N ALA A 12 -14.61 -22.06 20.19
CA ALA A 12 -16.04 -22.38 20.04
C ALA A 12 -16.87 -21.16 19.61
N LEU A 13 -16.57 -19.98 20.17
CA LEU A 13 -17.20 -18.72 19.76
C LEU A 13 -16.92 -18.40 18.28
N PHE A 14 -15.66 -18.53 17.84
CA PHE A 14 -15.29 -18.28 16.46
C PHE A 14 -15.87 -19.32 15.50
N SER A 15 -15.94 -20.58 15.91
CA SER A 15 -16.62 -21.62 15.11
C SER A 15 -18.11 -21.32 14.95
N TYR A 16 -18.77 -20.84 15.99
CA TYR A 16 -20.15 -20.38 15.89
C TYR A 16 -20.31 -19.18 14.94
N TYR A 17 -19.43 -18.17 15.05
CA TYR A 17 -19.44 -17.05 14.10
C TYR A 17 -19.21 -17.53 12.67
N LEU A 18 -18.38 -18.54 12.45
CA LEU A 18 -18.13 -19.08 11.11
C LEU A 18 -19.41 -19.66 10.50
N VAL A 19 -20.15 -20.49 11.26
CA VAL A 19 -21.42 -21.05 10.81
C VAL A 19 -22.44 -19.95 10.50
N LEU A 20 -22.53 -18.95 11.36
CA LEU A 20 -23.45 -17.82 11.17
C LEU A 20 -23.06 -16.99 9.94
N ASN A 21 -21.77 -16.74 9.73
CA ASN A 21 -21.26 -15.99 8.59
C ASN A 21 -21.41 -16.77 7.27
N ILE A 22 -21.31 -18.10 7.30
CA ILE A 22 -21.65 -18.94 6.13
C ILE A 22 -23.13 -18.77 5.76
N ALA A 23 -24.02 -18.82 6.73
CA ALA A 23 -25.45 -18.60 6.50
C ALA A 23 -25.71 -17.19 5.91
N LEU A 24 -25.05 -16.15 6.44
CA LEU A 24 -25.14 -14.80 5.92
C LEU A 24 -24.55 -14.67 4.51
N ALA A 25 -23.45 -15.36 4.21
CA ALA A 25 -22.85 -15.39 2.88
C ALA A 25 -23.79 -16.06 1.86
N VAL A 26 -24.49 -17.13 2.25
CA VAL A 26 -25.53 -17.77 1.41
C VAL A 26 -26.69 -16.81 1.15
N ILE A 27 -27.16 -16.09 2.15
CA ILE A 27 -28.22 -15.07 1.97
C ILE A 27 -27.71 -13.95 1.04
N ALA A 28 -26.48 -13.48 1.24
CA ALA A 28 -25.86 -12.45 0.41
C ALA A 28 -25.67 -12.86 -1.06
N PHE A 29 -25.59 -14.16 -1.33
CA PHE A 29 -25.54 -14.69 -2.69
C PHE A 29 -26.83 -14.43 -3.46
N PHE A 30 -27.99 -14.55 -2.79
CA PHE A 30 -29.31 -14.34 -3.41
C PHE A 30 -29.76 -12.88 -3.31
N LYS A 31 -29.48 -12.21 -2.19
CA LYS A 31 -29.90 -10.83 -1.94
C LYS A 31 -28.75 -10.01 -1.34
N PRO A 32 -28.26 -8.99 -2.03
CA PRO A 32 -27.12 -8.20 -1.58
C PRO A 32 -27.48 -7.26 -0.41
N TRP A 33 -27.48 -7.79 0.82
CA TRP A 33 -27.67 -7.01 2.05
C TRP A 33 -26.35 -6.43 2.56
N ARG A 34 -26.00 -5.26 2.04
CA ARG A 34 -24.73 -4.57 2.30
C ARG A 34 -24.47 -4.34 3.79
N ILE A 35 -25.45 -3.74 4.47
CA ILE A 35 -25.34 -3.40 5.90
C ILE A 35 -25.13 -4.65 6.75
N LEU A 36 -25.83 -5.74 6.45
CA LEU A 36 -25.74 -6.97 7.20
C LEU A 36 -24.33 -7.59 7.12
N ASN A 37 -23.71 -7.59 5.94
CA ASN A 37 -22.35 -8.11 5.76
C ASN A 37 -21.30 -7.25 6.48
N THR A 38 -21.49 -5.94 6.52
CA THR A 38 -20.59 -5.04 7.23
C THR A 38 -20.72 -5.19 8.75
N ILE A 39 -21.94 -5.30 9.25
CA ILE A 39 -22.18 -5.57 10.68
C ILE A 39 -21.57 -6.92 11.06
N SER A 40 -21.76 -7.93 10.23
CA SER A 40 -21.19 -9.27 10.43
C SER A 40 -19.65 -9.23 10.47
N LEU A 41 -19.00 -8.49 9.53
CA LEU A 41 -17.56 -8.27 9.53
C LEU A 41 -17.09 -7.63 10.84
N LEU A 42 -17.74 -6.52 11.24
CA LEU A 42 -17.40 -5.80 12.46
C LEU A 42 -17.64 -6.64 13.72
N ALA A 43 -18.72 -7.44 13.77
CA ALA A 43 -18.97 -8.35 14.88
C ALA A 43 -17.90 -9.44 14.97
N THR A 44 -17.51 -10.03 13.84
CA THR A 44 -16.54 -11.12 13.80
C THR A 44 -15.13 -10.63 14.13
N PHE A 45 -14.64 -9.64 13.42
CA PHE A 45 -13.25 -9.16 13.58
C PHE A 45 -13.12 -8.11 14.69
N GLY A 46 -14.13 -7.28 14.95
CA GLY A 46 -14.12 -6.30 16.03
C GLY A 46 -14.40 -6.97 17.38
N VAL A 47 -15.64 -7.42 17.60
CA VAL A 47 -16.03 -7.99 18.90
C VAL A 47 -15.35 -9.34 19.14
N GLY A 48 -15.34 -10.22 18.14
CA GLY A 48 -14.63 -11.49 18.19
C GLY A 48 -13.13 -11.31 18.36
N GLY A 49 -12.53 -10.40 17.60
CA GLY A 49 -11.12 -10.06 17.71
C GLY A 49 -10.73 -9.52 19.07
N LEU A 50 -11.54 -8.64 19.64
CA LEU A 50 -11.34 -8.15 21.00
C LEU A 50 -11.39 -9.30 22.03
N SER A 51 -12.28 -10.29 21.81
CA SER A 51 -12.35 -11.47 22.65
C SER A 51 -11.09 -12.34 22.56
N ILE A 52 -10.50 -12.49 21.39
CA ILE A 52 -9.19 -13.14 21.23
C ILE A 52 -8.14 -12.38 22.05
N TRP A 53 -8.05 -11.08 21.86
CA TRP A 53 -7.01 -10.26 22.49
C TRP A 53 -7.08 -10.25 24.01
N LEU A 54 -8.30 -10.26 24.58
CA LEU A 54 -8.52 -10.20 26.02
C LEU A 54 -8.48 -11.56 26.72
N LYS A 55 -8.84 -12.66 26.03
CA LYS A 55 -9.16 -13.94 26.70
C LYS A 55 -8.52 -15.18 26.07
N ALA A 56 -7.93 -15.08 24.87
CA ALA A 56 -7.36 -16.26 24.22
C ALA A 56 -6.13 -16.77 24.97
N GLN A 57 -6.05 -18.09 25.11
CA GLN A 57 -4.92 -18.77 25.74
C GLN A 57 -3.97 -19.31 24.67
N PRO A 58 -2.65 -19.43 24.95
CA PRO A 58 -1.68 -19.91 23.98
C PRO A 58 -2.01 -21.24 23.32
N GLU A 59 -2.64 -22.16 24.06
CA GLU A 59 -3.09 -23.48 23.56
C GLU A 59 -4.14 -23.37 22.46
N GLN A 60 -4.87 -22.26 22.43
CA GLN A 60 -5.95 -22.00 21.46
C GLN A 60 -5.45 -21.31 20.17
N TYR A 61 -4.22 -20.78 20.16
CA TYR A 61 -3.72 -19.93 19.08
C TYR A 61 -3.70 -20.62 17.71
N ALA A 62 -3.32 -21.89 17.67
CA ALA A 62 -3.30 -22.65 16.42
C ALA A 62 -4.69 -22.79 15.80
N MET A 63 -5.69 -23.15 16.61
CA MET A 63 -7.08 -23.28 16.17
C MET A 63 -7.68 -21.94 15.78
N LEU A 64 -7.43 -20.89 16.57
CA LEU A 64 -7.88 -19.53 16.26
C LEU A 64 -7.27 -18.99 14.96
N SER A 65 -6.00 -19.28 14.69
CA SER A 65 -5.34 -18.91 13.43
C SER A 65 -6.06 -19.51 12.22
N ILE A 66 -6.41 -20.80 12.28
CA ILE A 66 -7.18 -21.47 11.22
C ILE A 66 -8.55 -20.81 11.05
N LEU A 67 -9.25 -20.54 12.14
CA LEU A 67 -10.58 -19.91 12.10
C LEU A 67 -10.53 -18.48 11.54
N VAL A 68 -9.51 -17.68 11.88
CA VAL A 68 -9.31 -16.34 11.32
C VAL A 68 -9.13 -16.42 9.80
N TRP A 69 -8.31 -17.36 9.29
CA TRP A 69 -8.12 -17.54 7.87
C TRP A 69 -9.36 -18.06 7.14
N LEU A 70 -10.18 -18.89 7.77
CA LEU A 70 -11.47 -19.33 7.21
C LEU A 70 -12.44 -18.15 7.09
N HIS A 71 -12.53 -17.30 8.11
CA HIS A 71 -13.33 -16.07 8.03
C HIS A 71 -12.82 -15.12 6.94
N PHE A 72 -11.50 -14.94 6.84
CA PHE A 72 -10.91 -14.15 5.75
C PHE A 72 -11.33 -14.67 4.38
N ALA A 73 -11.20 -15.98 4.14
CA ALA A 73 -11.59 -16.59 2.86
C ALA A 73 -13.08 -16.39 2.55
N LEU A 74 -13.94 -16.51 3.55
CA LEU A 74 -15.39 -16.29 3.42
C LEU A 74 -15.69 -14.82 3.03
N TYR A 75 -15.12 -13.85 3.75
CA TYR A 75 -15.36 -12.44 3.46
C TYR A 75 -14.70 -11.99 2.15
N LEU A 76 -13.56 -12.56 1.76
CA LEU A 76 -12.97 -12.36 0.45
C LEU A 76 -13.92 -12.84 -0.66
N PHE A 77 -14.51 -14.03 -0.50
CA PHE A 77 -15.51 -14.54 -1.44
C PHE A 77 -16.73 -13.62 -1.52
N VAL A 78 -17.26 -13.17 -0.40
CA VAL A 78 -18.39 -12.22 -0.35
C VAL A 78 -18.01 -10.92 -1.08
N SER A 79 -16.82 -10.37 -0.84
CA SER A 79 -16.34 -9.14 -1.48
C SER A 79 -16.25 -9.28 -3.00
N ILE A 80 -15.74 -10.40 -3.51
CA ILE A 80 -15.66 -10.69 -4.95
C ILE A 80 -17.06 -10.78 -5.57
N ARG A 81 -17.97 -11.50 -4.92
CA ARG A 81 -19.34 -11.66 -5.43
C ARG A 81 -20.10 -10.33 -5.47
N TYR A 82 -19.94 -9.51 -4.41
CA TYR A 82 -20.50 -8.16 -4.38
C TYR A 82 -20.06 -7.31 -5.55
N SER A 83 -18.78 -7.32 -5.83
CA SER A 83 -18.17 -6.54 -6.89
C SER A 83 -18.66 -6.95 -8.27
N GLN A 84 -18.87 -8.25 -8.49
CA GLN A 84 -19.45 -8.77 -9.74
C GLN A 84 -20.91 -8.31 -9.92
N ASN A 85 -21.70 -8.28 -8.86
CA ASN A 85 -23.08 -7.82 -8.91
C ASN A 85 -23.18 -6.32 -9.19
N ILE A 86 -22.29 -5.50 -8.60
CA ILE A 86 -22.24 -4.05 -8.87
C ILE A 86 -21.97 -3.77 -10.35
N ALA A 87 -21.07 -4.53 -10.98
CA ALA A 87 -20.77 -4.38 -12.41
C ALA A 87 -21.97 -4.68 -13.30
N GLN A 88 -22.80 -5.66 -12.94
CA GLN A 88 -24.01 -5.99 -13.69
C GLN A 88 -25.05 -4.87 -13.66
N TYR A 89 -25.11 -4.10 -12.58
CA TYR A 89 -26.08 -3.00 -12.43
C TYR A 89 -25.59 -1.65 -12.98
N LYS A 90 -24.42 -1.58 -13.65
CA LYS A 90 -23.83 -0.33 -14.22
C LYS A 90 -23.83 0.86 -13.23
N ILE A 91 -23.69 0.61 -11.95
CA ILE A 91 -23.62 1.67 -10.94
C ILE A 91 -22.27 2.38 -11.13
N ALA A 92 -22.31 3.66 -11.48
CA ALA A 92 -21.11 4.47 -11.61
C ALA A 92 -20.35 4.48 -10.29
N PHE A 93 -19.04 4.31 -10.35
CA PHE A 93 -18.15 4.20 -9.18
C PHE A 93 -18.24 5.40 -8.23
N LYS A 94 -18.63 6.57 -8.74
CA LYS A 94 -18.88 7.78 -7.95
C LYS A 94 -19.98 7.60 -6.87
N ASN A 95 -20.83 6.58 -7.01
CA ASN A 95 -21.94 6.27 -6.12
C ASN A 95 -21.76 4.96 -5.34
N ILE A 96 -20.54 4.36 -5.32
CA ILE A 96 -20.31 3.20 -4.49
C ILE A 96 -20.31 3.65 -3.02
N PRO A 97 -21.21 3.10 -2.20
CA PRO A 97 -21.23 3.44 -0.79
C PRO A 97 -19.89 3.10 -0.13
N LEU A 98 -19.45 3.94 0.78
CA LEU A 98 -18.25 3.75 1.62
C LEU A 98 -18.19 2.34 2.25
N ILE A 99 -19.36 1.76 2.48
CA ILE A 99 -19.59 0.43 3.05
C ILE A 99 -18.95 -0.68 2.21
N ASP A 100 -19.12 -0.65 0.87
CA ASP A 100 -18.62 -1.71 -0.01
C ASP A 100 -17.09 -1.64 -0.14
N THR A 101 -16.55 -0.43 -0.19
CA THR A 101 -15.10 -0.19 -0.18
C THR A 101 -14.48 -0.64 1.13
N ALA A 102 -15.14 -0.33 2.27
CA ALA A 102 -14.68 -0.76 3.58
C ALA A 102 -14.60 -2.29 3.69
N LEU A 103 -15.57 -3.02 3.16
CA LEU A 103 -15.56 -4.49 3.18
C LEU A 103 -14.32 -5.07 2.46
N ILE A 104 -13.97 -4.52 1.30
CA ILE A 104 -12.83 -4.99 0.49
C ILE A 104 -11.50 -4.75 1.21
N PHE A 105 -11.31 -3.54 1.77
CA PHE A 105 -10.04 -3.16 2.40
C PHE A 105 -9.94 -3.60 3.86
N ALA A 106 -11.02 -3.51 4.64
CA ALA A 106 -10.98 -3.86 6.06
C ALA A 106 -10.76 -5.37 6.28
N THR A 107 -11.33 -6.24 5.45
CA THR A 107 -11.21 -7.69 5.60
C THR A 107 -9.76 -8.17 5.74
N PRO A 108 -8.83 -7.89 4.78
CA PRO A 108 -7.47 -8.38 4.88
C PRO A 108 -6.69 -7.78 6.05
N PHE A 109 -6.87 -6.48 6.31
CA PHE A 109 -6.15 -5.82 7.41
C PHE A 109 -6.61 -6.30 8.76
N MET A 110 -7.92 -6.49 8.98
CA MET A 110 -8.45 -7.02 10.23
C MET A 110 -8.02 -8.47 10.45
N ALA A 111 -8.13 -9.32 9.43
CA ALA A 111 -7.70 -10.72 9.52
C ALA A 111 -6.19 -10.82 9.80
N PHE A 112 -5.38 -10.05 9.08
CA PHE A 112 -3.94 -10.04 9.25
C PHE A 112 -3.53 -9.51 10.64
N THR A 113 -4.18 -8.45 11.13
CA THR A 113 -3.91 -7.89 12.46
C THR A 113 -4.24 -8.89 13.57
N LEU A 114 -5.37 -9.61 13.48
CA LEU A 114 -5.71 -10.65 14.44
C LEU A 114 -4.73 -11.82 14.39
N TYR A 115 -4.38 -12.28 13.18
CA TYR A 115 -3.38 -13.31 13.00
C TYR A 115 -2.02 -12.88 13.56
N ALA A 116 -1.61 -11.63 13.30
CA ALA A 116 -0.37 -11.08 13.84
C ALA A 116 -0.36 -11.06 15.37
N GLY A 117 -1.50 -10.75 16.01
CA GLY A 117 -1.63 -10.84 17.46
C GLY A 117 -1.47 -12.26 18.00
N LEU A 118 -1.92 -13.30 17.27
CA LEU A 118 -1.79 -14.70 17.66
C LEU A 118 -0.35 -15.23 17.49
N VAL A 119 0.39 -14.74 16.51
CA VAL A 119 1.74 -15.24 16.15
C VAL A 119 2.84 -14.19 16.32
N TYR A 120 2.62 -13.18 17.17
CA TYR A 120 3.47 -11.98 17.27
C TYR A 120 4.95 -12.25 17.56
N HIS A 121 5.29 -13.38 18.18
CA HIS A 121 6.68 -13.81 18.38
C HIS A 121 7.30 -14.50 17.16
N ASN A 122 6.52 -14.85 16.13
CA ASN A 122 7.00 -15.58 14.99
C ASN A 122 6.98 -14.71 13.72
N GLN A 123 8.06 -13.94 13.53
CA GLN A 123 8.22 -13.06 12.36
C GLN A 123 8.18 -13.82 11.03
N THR A 124 8.71 -15.04 11.01
CA THR A 124 8.64 -15.90 9.82
C THR A 124 7.20 -16.23 9.43
N ALA A 125 6.34 -16.53 10.42
CA ALA A 125 4.92 -16.78 10.16
C ALA A 125 4.22 -15.52 9.61
N LEU A 126 4.57 -14.33 10.10
CA LEU A 126 4.02 -13.06 9.59
C LEU A 126 4.49 -12.77 8.16
N SER A 127 5.76 -13.02 7.86
CA SER A 127 6.32 -12.86 6.52
C SER A 127 5.64 -13.81 5.52
N VAL A 128 5.49 -15.10 5.89
CA VAL A 128 4.79 -16.09 5.06
C VAL A 128 3.32 -15.72 4.86
N ALA A 129 2.62 -15.28 5.91
CA ALA A 129 1.24 -14.84 5.80
C ALA A 129 1.08 -13.64 4.85
N SER A 130 2.00 -12.66 4.94
CA SER A 130 2.04 -11.52 4.02
C SER A 130 2.27 -11.97 2.58
N ALA A 131 3.18 -12.92 2.35
CA ALA A 131 3.45 -13.48 1.02
C ALA A 131 2.23 -14.21 0.44
N VAL A 132 1.55 -15.01 1.25
CA VAL A 132 0.32 -15.71 0.85
C VAL A 132 -0.79 -14.73 0.51
N LEU A 133 -1.00 -13.69 1.32
CA LEU A 133 -1.99 -12.64 1.04
C LEU A 133 -1.66 -11.89 -0.24
N ALA A 134 -0.40 -11.49 -0.44
CA ALA A 134 0.04 -10.85 -1.68
C ALA A 134 -0.29 -11.71 -2.90
N LEU A 135 0.05 -13.00 -2.85
CA LEU A 135 -0.24 -13.97 -3.92
C LEU A 135 -1.74 -14.10 -4.17
N VAL A 136 -2.55 -14.26 -3.12
CA VAL A 136 -4.01 -14.38 -3.23
C VAL A 136 -4.60 -13.16 -3.93
N TYR A 137 -4.20 -11.95 -3.53
CA TYR A 137 -4.72 -10.72 -4.13
C TYR A 137 -4.25 -10.52 -5.57
N PHE A 138 -3.02 -10.88 -5.92
CA PHE A 138 -2.56 -10.87 -7.31
C PHE A 138 -3.32 -11.87 -8.19
N VAL A 139 -3.53 -13.09 -7.68
CA VAL A 139 -4.29 -14.13 -8.41
C VAL A 139 -5.74 -13.70 -8.60
N VAL A 140 -6.40 -13.17 -7.57
CA VAL A 140 -7.79 -12.68 -7.67
C VAL A 140 -7.86 -11.51 -8.65
N GLY A 141 -6.95 -10.54 -8.54
CA GLY A 141 -6.87 -9.42 -9.48
C GLY A 141 -6.69 -9.88 -10.94
N TYR A 142 -5.81 -10.85 -11.17
CA TYR A 142 -5.56 -11.42 -12.49
C TYR A 142 -6.79 -12.18 -13.06
N VAL A 143 -7.43 -13.00 -12.24
CA VAL A 143 -8.63 -13.75 -12.64
C VAL A 143 -9.79 -12.80 -12.97
N LEU A 144 -9.98 -11.76 -12.18
CA LEU A 144 -11.01 -10.75 -12.43
C LEU A 144 -10.69 -9.93 -13.70
N HIS A 145 -9.44 -9.58 -13.91
CA HIS A 145 -9.01 -8.88 -15.13
C HIS A 145 -9.34 -9.67 -16.41
N LYS A 146 -9.14 -11.00 -16.38
CA LYS A 146 -9.51 -11.86 -17.52
C LYS A 146 -11.01 -12.00 -17.74
N LYS A 147 -11.82 -11.92 -16.67
CA LYS A 147 -13.27 -12.16 -16.76
C LYS A 147 -14.10 -10.91 -17.09
N SER A 148 -13.62 -9.72 -16.74
CA SER A 148 -14.39 -8.49 -16.89
C SER A 148 -13.47 -7.28 -17.02
N GLN A 149 -13.57 -6.58 -18.14
CA GLN A 149 -12.87 -5.31 -18.35
C GLN A 149 -13.57 -4.11 -17.69
N THR A 150 -14.81 -4.29 -17.25
CA THR A 150 -15.61 -3.21 -16.65
C THR A 150 -15.30 -2.93 -15.18
N LEU A 151 -14.52 -3.81 -14.52
CA LEU A 151 -14.18 -3.75 -13.09
C LEU A 151 -12.80 -3.13 -12.81
N THR A 152 -12.32 -2.23 -13.65
CA THR A 152 -10.96 -1.70 -13.61
C THR A 152 -10.53 -1.22 -12.23
N LEU A 153 -11.37 -0.44 -11.54
CA LEU A 153 -11.02 0.11 -10.23
C LEU A 153 -10.91 -0.97 -9.13
N LEU A 154 -11.79 -1.97 -9.19
CA LEU A 154 -11.74 -3.10 -8.27
C LEU A 154 -10.47 -3.94 -8.49
N ILE A 155 -10.13 -4.21 -9.74
CA ILE A 155 -8.92 -4.93 -10.13
C ILE A 155 -7.69 -4.16 -9.63
N GLN A 156 -7.66 -2.83 -9.81
CA GLN A 156 -6.61 -1.98 -9.27
C GLN A 156 -6.53 -2.04 -7.75
N SER A 157 -7.67 -2.09 -7.06
CA SER A 157 -7.71 -2.25 -5.59
C SER A 157 -7.12 -3.57 -5.13
N PHE A 158 -7.41 -4.68 -5.82
CA PHE A 158 -6.80 -5.98 -5.50
C PHE A 158 -5.30 -6.00 -5.79
N TYR A 159 -4.84 -5.43 -6.89
CA TYR A 159 -3.41 -5.28 -7.13
C TYR A 159 -2.74 -4.37 -6.08
N GLY A 160 -3.39 -3.28 -5.67
CA GLY A 160 -2.92 -2.41 -4.60
C GLY A 160 -2.77 -3.15 -3.26
N LEU A 161 -3.75 -3.96 -2.88
CA LEU A 161 -3.67 -4.82 -1.70
C LEU A 161 -2.53 -5.85 -1.83
N GLY A 162 -2.39 -6.49 -3.00
CA GLY A 162 -1.29 -7.40 -3.28
C GLY A 162 0.08 -6.73 -3.09
N LEU A 163 0.26 -5.52 -3.63
CA LEU A 163 1.48 -4.73 -3.45
C LEU A 163 1.73 -4.32 -2.00
N THR A 164 0.66 -4.00 -1.26
CA THR A 164 0.77 -3.66 0.17
C THR A 164 1.27 -4.85 0.98
N PHE A 165 0.68 -6.03 0.79
CA PHE A 165 1.15 -7.24 1.47
C PHE A 165 2.53 -7.70 1.00
N LEU A 166 2.89 -7.47 -0.26
CA LEU A 166 4.25 -7.68 -0.76
C LEU A 166 5.26 -6.78 -0.04
N ALA A 167 4.92 -5.51 0.18
CA ALA A 167 5.76 -4.58 0.94
C ALA A 167 5.91 -5.01 2.41
N LEU A 168 4.86 -5.59 3.01
CA LEU A 168 4.87 -6.06 4.40
C LEU A 168 5.74 -7.31 4.61
N ILE A 169 6.12 -8.06 3.57
CA ILE A 169 7.06 -9.19 3.71
C ILE A 169 8.39 -8.71 4.28
N LEU A 170 8.88 -7.57 3.78
CA LEU A 170 10.23 -7.07 4.10
C LEU A 170 10.43 -6.79 5.60
N PRO A 171 9.57 -6.02 6.31
CA PRO A 171 9.77 -5.74 7.72
C PRO A 171 9.61 -6.95 8.64
N PHE A 172 8.96 -8.02 8.18
CA PHE A 172 8.83 -9.26 8.94
C PHE A 172 9.93 -10.28 8.63
N ALA A 173 10.53 -10.23 7.42
CA ALA A 173 11.58 -11.16 7.01
C ALA A 173 12.98 -10.64 7.28
N PHE A 174 13.17 -9.32 7.32
CA PHE A 174 14.47 -8.69 7.31
C PHE A 174 14.58 -7.57 8.35
N ASP A 175 15.83 -7.21 8.66
CA ASP A 175 16.14 -6.07 9.52
C ASP A 175 15.77 -4.73 8.87
N ALA A 176 15.78 -3.67 9.67
CA ALA A 176 15.37 -2.33 9.27
C ALA A 176 16.10 -1.80 8.03
N GLN A 177 17.39 -2.08 7.91
CA GLN A 177 18.19 -1.63 6.77
C GLN A 177 17.80 -2.29 5.44
N TRP A 178 17.55 -3.61 5.46
CA TRP A 178 17.11 -4.35 4.28
C TRP A 178 15.67 -4.01 3.91
N THR A 179 14.82 -3.77 4.92
CA THR A 179 13.45 -3.31 4.74
C THR A 179 13.41 -1.96 4.05
N SER A 180 14.17 -0.98 4.53
CA SER A 180 14.26 0.34 3.92
C SER A 180 14.80 0.25 2.48
N THR A 181 15.87 -0.52 2.26
CA THR A 181 16.43 -0.74 0.92
C THR A 181 15.42 -1.35 -0.04
N GLY A 182 14.74 -2.42 0.37
CA GLY A 182 13.76 -3.11 -0.46
C GLY A 182 12.54 -2.23 -0.79
N TRP A 183 12.06 -1.45 0.17
CA TRP A 183 10.98 -0.49 -0.07
C TRP A 183 11.39 0.63 -1.02
N ALA A 184 12.63 1.12 -0.95
CA ALA A 184 13.14 2.11 -1.90
C ALA A 184 13.17 1.58 -3.34
N VAL A 185 13.61 0.34 -3.53
CA VAL A 185 13.61 -0.32 -4.85
C VAL A 185 12.18 -0.54 -5.35
N GLN A 186 11.29 -1.05 -4.50
CA GLN A 186 9.89 -1.28 -4.86
C GLN A 186 9.19 0.04 -5.19
N ALA A 187 9.43 1.11 -4.43
CA ALA A 187 8.88 2.44 -4.67
C ALA A 187 9.31 2.97 -6.05
N LEU A 188 10.61 2.87 -6.37
CA LEU A 188 11.13 3.29 -7.67
C LEU A 188 10.49 2.52 -8.83
N ALA A 189 10.35 1.21 -8.70
CA ALA A 189 9.69 0.38 -9.72
C ALA A 189 8.23 0.80 -9.94
N LEU A 190 7.49 1.11 -8.86
CA LEU A 190 6.11 1.55 -8.93
C LEU A 190 5.95 2.95 -9.53
N ILE A 191 6.85 3.88 -9.19
CA ILE A 191 6.88 5.23 -9.79
C ILE A 191 7.19 5.12 -11.28
N TRP A 192 8.23 4.37 -11.65
CA TRP A 192 8.59 4.18 -13.04
C TRP A 192 7.48 3.55 -13.87
N MET A 193 6.89 2.46 -13.36
CA MET A 193 5.79 1.76 -14.01
C MET A 193 4.54 2.63 -14.10
N GLY A 194 4.23 3.35 -13.01
CA GLY A 194 3.10 4.27 -12.95
C GLY A 194 3.21 5.40 -13.95
N CYS A 195 4.39 5.99 -14.08
CA CYS A 195 4.66 7.03 -15.08
C CYS A 195 4.58 6.48 -16.51
N ARG A 196 5.14 5.28 -16.74
CA ARG A 196 5.15 4.67 -18.09
C ARG A 196 3.76 4.27 -18.59
N HIS A 197 2.88 3.81 -17.69
CA HIS A 197 1.53 3.33 -18.01
C HIS A 197 0.42 4.30 -17.60
N HIS A 198 0.76 5.54 -17.24
CA HIS A 198 -0.19 6.59 -16.82
C HIS A 198 -1.08 6.19 -15.62
N LEU A 199 -0.55 5.37 -14.71
CA LEU A 199 -1.26 4.88 -13.53
C LEU A 199 -0.98 5.77 -12.31
N LYS A 200 -1.76 6.84 -12.12
CA LYS A 200 -1.60 7.79 -11.00
C LYS A 200 -1.55 7.12 -9.64
N ASN A 201 -2.42 6.14 -9.42
CA ASN A 201 -2.46 5.39 -8.16
C ASN A 201 -1.16 4.63 -7.89
N SER A 202 -0.50 4.11 -8.92
CA SER A 202 0.81 3.45 -8.81
C SER A 202 1.90 4.43 -8.42
N VAL A 203 1.91 5.63 -9.03
CA VAL A 203 2.85 6.71 -8.69
C VAL A 203 2.66 7.16 -7.24
N LEU A 204 1.42 7.42 -6.83
CA LEU A 204 1.10 7.83 -5.46
C LEU A 204 1.53 6.76 -4.45
N TYR A 205 1.22 5.50 -4.72
CA TYR A 205 1.63 4.40 -3.86
C TYR A 205 3.16 4.29 -3.76
N GLY A 206 3.87 4.44 -4.88
CA GLY A 206 5.33 4.47 -4.91
C GLY A 206 5.91 5.62 -4.07
N LEU A 207 5.34 6.83 -4.14
CA LEU A 207 5.76 7.97 -3.32
C LEU A 207 5.52 7.72 -1.82
N VAL A 208 4.36 7.16 -1.46
CA VAL A 208 4.06 6.80 -0.06
C VAL A 208 5.05 5.75 0.44
N LEU A 209 5.37 4.75 -0.37
CA LEU A 209 6.32 3.71 0.00
C LEU A 209 7.75 4.24 0.12
N LEU A 210 8.15 5.20 -0.73
CA LEU A 210 9.43 5.88 -0.63
C LEU A 210 9.54 6.70 0.67
N GLY A 211 8.48 7.41 1.03
CA GLY A 211 8.37 8.10 2.32
C GLY A 211 8.46 7.14 3.51
N ALA A 212 7.74 6.02 3.46
CA ALA A 212 7.79 4.98 4.48
C ALA A 212 9.19 4.35 4.61
N SER A 213 9.88 4.11 3.49
CA SER A 213 11.27 3.65 3.46
C SER A 213 12.20 4.61 4.18
N SER A 214 12.05 5.91 3.93
CA SER A 214 12.84 6.96 4.58
C SER A 214 12.55 7.06 6.07
N ALA A 215 11.29 6.95 6.48
CA ALA A 215 10.88 6.95 7.88
C ALA A 215 11.45 5.73 8.63
N PHE A 216 11.44 4.56 8.00
CA PHE A 216 11.98 3.33 8.58
C PHE A 216 13.51 3.39 8.74
N TRP A 217 14.19 3.97 7.76
CA TRP A 217 15.62 4.25 7.85
C TRP A 217 15.94 5.26 8.96
N LEU A 218 15.17 6.35 9.07
CA LEU A 218 15.34 7.35 10.11
C LEU A 218 15.11 6.75 11.52
N LYS A 219 14.12 5.87 11.67
CA LYS A 219 13.90 5.11 12.91
C LYS A 219 15.16 4.31 13.28
N SER A 220 15.77 3.60 12.32
CA SER A 220 16.99 2.82 12.57
C SER A 220 18.15 3.68 13.08
N ILE A 221 18.30 4.90 12.57
CA ILE A 221 19.30 5.83 13.08
C ILE A 221 18.99 6.31 14.49
N LEU A 222 17.76 6.76 14.72
CA LEU A 222 17.38 7.43 15.96
C LEU A 222 17.30 6.47 17.17
N PHE A 223 16.86 5.24 16.94
CA PHE A 223 16.59 4.27 18.01
C PHE A 223 17.63 3.16 18.08
N ASP A 224 18.16 2.71 16.93
CA ASP A 224 19.11 1.59 16.91
C ASP A 224 20.56 2.07 16.79
N GLY A 225 20.80 3.38 16.59
CA GLY A 225 22.12 3.98 16.46
C GLY A 225 22.93 3.46 15.26
N ASN A 226 22.25 2.88 14.26
CA ASN A 226 22.91 2.18 13.16
C ASN A 226 22.71 2.92 11.83
N LEU A 227 23.75 3.55 11.32
CA LEU A 227 23.74 4.17 9.99
C LEU A 227 23.90 3.11 8.91
N SER A 228 22.81 2.70 8.28
CA SER A 228 22.86 1.83 7.13
C SER A 228 23.28 2.58 5.87
N VAL A 229 24.55 2.49 5.50
CA VAL A 229 25.10 3.08 4.28
C VAL A 229 24.41 2.52 3.03
N LEU A 230 24.08 1.22 3.04
CA LEU A 230 23.37 0.57 1.95
C LEU A 230 21.99 1.21 1.72
N ALA A 231 21.20 1.36 2.79
CA ALA A 231 19.88 1.97 2.69
C ALA A 231 19.95 3.41 2.18
N VAL A 232 20.94 4.20 2.65
CA VAL A 232 21.14 5.58 2.14
C VAL A 232 21.46 5.60 0.66
N ARG A 233 22.31 4.71 0.16
CA ARG A 233 22.63 4.61 -1.27
C ARG A 233 21.40 4.32 -2.11
N PHE A 234 20.61 3.33 -1.73
CA PHE A 234 19.39 2.97 -2.47
C PHE A 234 18.30 4.04 -2.37
N LEU A 235 18.10 4.65 -1.20
CA LEU A 235 17.19 5.78 -1.03
C LEU A 235 17.59 6.97 -1.93
N THR A 236 18.89 7.32 -1.91
CA THR A 236 19.40 8.40 -2.76
C THR A 236 19.15 8.12 -4.23
N LEU A 237 19.47 6.92 -4.70
CA LEU A 237 19.22 6.51 -6.09
C LEU A 237 17.72 6.52 -6.42
N ALA A 238 16.86 6.06 -5.51
CA ALA A 238 15.42 6.05 -5.72
C ALA A 238 14.84 7.47 -5.81
N TYR A 239 15.27 8.39 -4.94
CA TYR A 239 14.85 9.80 -5.02
C TYR A 239 15.37 10.49 -6.28
N LEU A 240 16.62 10.24 -6.66
CA LEU A 240 17.21 10.78 -7.88
C LEU A 240 16.49 10.31 -9.14
N ALA A 241 16.28 9.00 -9.25
CA ALA A 241 15.58 8.42 -10.38
C ALA A 241 14.13 8.93 -10.44
N SER A 242 13.43 9.04 -9.30
CA SER A 242 12.09 9.60 -9.24
C SER A 242 12.06 11.07 -9.69
N ALA A 243 12.98 11.88 -9.20
CA ALA A 243 13.10 13.29 -9.62
C ALA A 243 13.42 13.43 -11.12
N TYR A 244 14.28 12.55 -11.66
CA TYR A 244 14.56 12.48 -13.08
C TYR A 244 13.32 12.11 -13.91
N ILE A 245 12.59 11.07 -13.48
CA ILE A 245 11.33 10.64 -14.12
C ILE A 245 10.33 11.80 -14.17
N PHE A 246 10.14 12.52 -13.05
CA PHE A 246 9.22 13.66 -13.00
C PHE A 246 9.72 14.90 -13.77
N SER A 247 11.00 14.98 -14.15
CA SER A 247 11.56 16.07 -14.95
C SER A 247 11.44 15.86 -16.46
N THR A 248 11.02 14.69 -16.94
CA THR A 248 10.89 14.42 -18.38
C THR A 248 9.59 15.04 -18.93
N PRO A 249 9.67 15.96 -19.92
CA PRO A 249 8.51 16.69 -20.42
C PRO A 249 7.42 15.80 -21.00
N GLU A 250 7.80 14.77 -21.76
CA GLU A 250 6.86 13.82 -22.39
C GLU A 250 5.99 13.05 -21.37
N LEU A 251 6.55 12.72 -20.20
CA LEU A 251 5.81 12.04 -19.16
C LEU A 251 4.86 12.98 -18.41
N ASN A 252 5.26 14.23 -18.21
CA ASN A 252 4.44 15.25 -17.59
C ASN A 252 3.24 15.61 -18.47
N GLU A 253 3.44 15.79 -19.78
CA GLU A 253 2.38 16.13 -20.71
C GLU A 253 1.31 15.02 -20.80
N LYS A 254 1.73 13.77 -20.81
CA LYS A 254 0.79 12.62 -20.84
C LYS A 254 0.04 12.42 -19.53
N LEU A 255 0.69 12.57 -18.38
CA LEU A 255 0.01 12.56 -17.07
C LEU A 255 -1.02 13.69 -16.93
N ILE A 256 -0.77 14.81 -17.61
CA ILE A 256 -1.65 15.98 -17.68
C ILE A 256 -2.86 15.68 -18.57
N ASN A 257 -2.64 15.10 -19.74
CA ASN A 257 -3.70 14.82 -20.72
C ASN A 257 -4.70 13.80 -20.21
N ASP A 258 -4.24 12.77 -19.50
CA ASP A 258 -5.12 11.80 -18.82
C ASP A 258 -6.01 12.42 -17.72
N ASP A 259 -5.55 13.48 -17.04
CA ASP A 259 -6.37 14.20 -16.05
C ASP A 259 -7.50 15.01 -16.70
N ILE A 260 -7.30 15.38 -17.96
CA ILE A 260 -8.23 16.21 -18.73
C ILE A 260 -9.26 15.32 -19.46
N GLY A 261 -9.07 13.99 -19.46
CA GLY A 261 -10.02 13.05 -20.09
C GLY A 261 -10.05 13.14 -21.62
N ILE A 262 -8.96 13.55 -22.25
CA ILE A 262 -8.87 13.76 -23.71
C ILE A 262 -8.81 12.45 -24.49
N ASP A 263 -8.43 11.34 -23.85
CA ASP A 263 -8.21 10.05 -24.54
C ASP A 263 -9.48 9.29 -24.95
N HIS A 264 -10.69 9.82 -24.70
CA HIS A 264 -11.97 9.14 -25.05
C HIS A 264 -13.01 10.05 -25.71
N ILE A 265 -12.59 11.08 -26.41
CA ILE A 265 -13.50 11.82 -27.29
C ILE A 265 -13.34 11.27 -28.69
N ASP A 266 -14.25 10.36 -29.06
CA ASP A 266 -14.48 10.00 -30.46
C ASP A 266 -14.68 11.30 -31.26
N THR A 267 -13.92 11.41 -32.33
CA THR A 267 -13.63 12.61 -33.12
C THR A 267 -14.81 13.18 -33.93
N GLU A 268 -16.00 13.29 -33.39
CA GLU A 268 -17.11 13.92 -34.18
C GLU A 268 -17.87 15.05 -33.48
N ASP A 269 -17.77 15.26 -32.15
CA ASP A 269 -18.46 16.38 -31.52
C ASP A 269 -17.56 17.14 -30.53
N ALA A 270 -17.24 18.36 -30.92
CA ALA A 270 -16.70 19.48 -30.14
C ALA A 270 -15.41 19.18 -29.34
N VAL A 271 -14.30 19.63 -29.90
CA VAL A 271 -13.00 19.87 -29.20
C VAL A 271 -13.26 20.78 -27.99
N ALA A 272 -13.57 20.18 -26.85
CA ALA A 272 -13.51 20.88 -25.57
C ALA A 272 -12.03 21.11 -25.25
N THR A 273 -11.51 22.29 -25.61
CA THR A 273 -10.19 22.73 -25.15
C THR A 273 -10.15 22.68 -23.65
N PRO A 274 -9.15 21.98 -23.04
CA PRO A 274 -9.04 21.90 -21.58
C PRO A 274 -8.99 23.33 -21.03
N SER A 275 -9.71 23.58 -19.94
CA SER A 275 -9.71 24.89 -19.32
C SER A 275 -8.28 25.22 -18.88
N VAL A 276 -7.86 26.47 -19.07
CA VAL A 276 -6.54 26.99 -18.64
C VAL A 276 -6.25 26.62 -17.19
N GLN A 277 -7.30 26.52 -16.37
CA GLN A 277 -7.23 26.18 -14.96
C GLN A 277 -6.88 24.70 -14.71
N GLN A 278 -7.30 23.78 -15.60
CA GLN A 278 -6.94 22.35 -15.53
C GLN A 278 -5.47 22.14 -15.90
N ILE A 279 -4.99 22.84 -16.94
CA ILE A 279 -3.58 22.80 -17.35
C ILE A 279 -2.68 23.38 -16.25
N GLN A 280 -3.09 24.47 -15.60
CA GLN A 280 -2.35 25.06 -14.50
C GLN A 280 -2.29 24.15 -13.26
N ASN A 281 -3.39 23.47 -12.93
CA ASN A 281 -3.45 22.57 -11.79
C ASN A 281 -2.55 21.35 -11.97
N SER A 282 -2.50 20.80 -13.17
CA SER A 282 -1.66 19.62 -13.47
C SER A 282 -0.17 19.95 -13.50
N ALA A 283 0.19 21.09 -14.10
CA ALA A 283 1.57 21.60 -14.07
C ALA A 283 2.01 21.95 -12.63
N PHE A 284 1.11 22.46 -11.79
CA PHE A 284 1.37 22.67 -10.38
C PHE A 284 1.61 21.36 -9.63
N LEU A 285 0.83 20.32 -9.90
CA LEU A 285 0.96 19.00 -9.25
C LEU A 285 2.30 18.33 -9.60
N SER A 286 2.72 18.37 -10.85
CA SER A 286 4.02 17.82 -11.28
C SER A 286 5.19 18.57 -10.64
N LYS A 287 5.14 19.90 -10.61
CA LYS A 287 6.13 20.72 -9.91
C LYS A 287 6.15 20.47 -8.41
N MET A 288 4.99 20.25 -7.79
CA MET A 288 4.89 19.93 -6.38
C MET A 288 5.48 18.54 -6.07
N MET A 289 5.23 17.52 -6.90
CA MET A 289 5.85 16.20 -6.78
C MET A 289 7.35 16.25 -6.95
N GLN A 290 7.84 16.99 -7.93
CA GLN A 290 9.26 17.20 -8.14
C GLN A 290 9.92 17.93 -6.95
N SER A 291 9.33 19.02 -6.46
CA SER A 291 9.85 19.75 -5.30
C SER A 291 9.80 18.92 -4.02
N ALA A 292 8.79 18.08 -3.83
CA ALA A 292 8.68 17.19 -2.68
C ALA A 292 9.78 16.12 -2.69
N THR A 293 10.06 15.50 -3.85
CA THR A 293 11.14 14.51 -3.97
C THR A 293 12.52 15.12 -3.75
N LEU A 294 12.74 16.34 -4.27
CA LEU A 294 13.97 17.09 -4.06
C LEU A 294 14.14 17.53 -2.60
N GLY A 295 13.08 18.04 -1.99
CA GLY A 295 13.08 18.43 -0.57
C GLY A 295 13.37 17.24 0.34
N SER A 296 12.78 16.08 0.07
CA SER A 296 13.05 14.86 0.81
C SER A 296 14.50 14.38 0.68
N LEU A 297 15.10 14.52 -0.50
CA LEU A 297 16.51 14.21 -0.71
C LEU A 297 17.44 15.14 0.07
N LEU A 298 17.14 16.44 0.10
CA LEU A 298 17.91 17.41 0.88
C LEU A 298 17.81 17.15 2.38
N ILE A 299 16.62 16.78 2.87
CA ILE A 299 16.41 16.39 4.27
C ILE A 299 17.22 15.13 4.57
N LEU A 300 17.20 14.12 3.71
CA LEU A 300 18.00 12.90 3.85
C LEU A 300 19.48 13.22 3.98
N GLN A 301 20.01 14.09 3.10
CA GLN A 301 21.41 14.54 3.15
C GLN A 301 21.73 15.24 4.48
N PHE A 302 20.87 16.18 4.90
CA PHE A 302 21.05 16.93 6.14
C PHE A 302 21.08 15.99 7.35
N VAL A 303 20.18 15.01 7.42
CA VAL A 303 20.13 14.02 8.50
C VAL A 303 21.41 13.17 8.54
N VAL A 304 21.93 12.74 7.38
CA VAL A 304 23.19 11.97 7.31
C VAL A 304 24.35 12.80 7.82
N VAL A 305 24.48 14.06 7.37
CA VAL A 305 25.55 14.96 7.80
C VAL A 305 25.45 15.24 9.30
N LEU A 306 24.26 15.53 9.80
CA LEU A 306 24.02 15.79 11.21
C LEU A 306 24.36 14.57 12.07
N TYR A 307 23.95 13.36 11.65
CA TYR A 307 24.29 12.12 12.34
C TYR A 307 25.80 11.90 12.40
N CYS A 308 26.51 12.05 11.28
CA CYS A 308 27.96 11.91 11.22
C CYS A 308 28.66 12.93 12.14
N PHE A 309 28.12 14.13 12.26
CA PHE A 309 28.66 15.17 13.14
C PHE A 309 28.39 14.88 14.63
N MET A 310 27.18 14.41 14.97
CA MET A 310 26.77 14.17 16.38
C MET A 310 27.47 12.95 17.00
N VAL A 311 27.78 11.93 16.19
CA VAL A 311 28.38 10.66 16.70
C VAL A 311 29.91 10.71 16.75
N ASP A 312 30.52 11.85 16.36
CA ASP A 312 32.01 12.08 16.36
C ASP A 312 32.78 10.94 15.66
N GLN A 313 32.16 10.37 14.65
CA GLN A 313 32.75 9.28 13.84
C GLN A 313 33.43 9.87 12.60
N ASN A 314 34.56 10.56 12.79
CA ASN A 314 35.43 10.98 11.68
C ASN A 314 35.81 9.82 10.77
N ASP A 315 35.96 8.62 11.33
CA ASP A 315 36.19 7.37 10.58
C ASP A 315 35.02 6.99 9.64
N VAL A 316 33.77 7.28 10.02
CA VAL A 316 32.60 6.98 9.17
C VAL A 316 32.52 7.95 8.01
N LEU A 317 32.85 9.23 8.22
CA LEU A 317 32.94 10.24 7.14
C LEU A 317 34.03 9.90 6.12
N VAL A 318 35.21 9.51 6.59
CA VAL A 318 36.34 9.13 5.72
C VAL A 318 36.07 7.83 4.98
N LYS A 319 35.51 6.82 5.68
CA LYS A 319 35.13 5.52 5.06
C LYS A 319 33.95 5.64 4.08
N ASN A 320 33.11 6.67 4.21
CA ASN A 320 31.95 6.91 3.37
C ASN A 320 32.08 8.18 2.51
N ALA A 321 33.30 8.60 2.22
CA ALA A 321 33.57 9.73 1.32
C ALA A 321 32.91 9.56 -0.05
N GLU A 322 32.80 8.32 -0.54
CA GLU A 322 32.04 7.97 -1.74
C GLU A 322 30.54 8.31 -1.60
N LEU A 323 29.95 8.03 -0.43
CA LEU A 323 28.54 8.35 -0.18
C LEU A 323 28.30 9.86 -0.23
N MET A 324 29.21 10.64 0.39
CA MET A 324 29.12 12.11 0.39
C MET A 324 29.33 12.67 -1.02
N ALA A 325 30.22 12.08 -1.79
CA ALA A 325 30.42 12.45 -3.20
C ALA A 325 29.19 12.16 -4.06
N VAL A 326 28.58 10.98 -3.90
CA VAL A 326 27.36 10.59 -4.60
C VAL A 326 26.19 11.52 -4.22
N LEU A 327 26.03 11.82 -2.93
CA LEU A 327 24.99 12.73 -2.45
C LEU A 327 25.18 14.15 -3.00
N THR A 328 26.43 14.65 -3.05
CA THR A 328 26.73 15.99 -3.58
C THR A 328 26.55 16.07 -5.09
N LEU A 329 27.03 15.07 -5.83
CA LEU A 329 26.80 14.98 -7.28
C LEU A 329 25.33 14.91 -7.61
N ALA A 330 24.57 14.11 -6.84
CA ALA A 330 23.13 14.01 -6.95
C ALA A 330 22.45 15.37 -6.79
N SER A 331 22.81 16.13 -5.77
CA SER A 331 22.26 17.46 -5.51
C SER A 331 22.56 18.45 -6.63
N ILE A 332 23.79 18.39 -7.18
CA ILE A 332 24.21 19.25 -8.31
C ILE A 332 23.42 18.90 -9.57
N VAL A 333 23.30 17.61 -9.92
CA VAL A 333 22.54 17.17 -11.11
C VAL A 333 21.08 17.62 -11.01
N ILE A 334 20.48 17.49 -9.83
CA ILE A 334 19.11 17.93 -9.60
C ILE A 334 18.98 19.45 -9.71
N ALA A 335 19.88 20.21 -9.08
CA ALA A 335 19.85 21.66 -9.14
C ALA A 335 19.97 22.15 -10.58
N VAL A 336 20.87 21.58 -11.37
CA VAL A 336 21.04 21.90 -12.82
C VAL A 336 19.77 21.58 -13.59
N ARG A 337 19.12 20.43 -13.35
CA ARG A 337 17.88 20.06 -14.04
C ARG A 337 16.69 20.96 -13.65
N VAL A 338 16.55 21.30 -12.37
CA VAL A 338 15.51 22.25 -11.93
C VAL A 338 15.71 23.61 -12.61
N PHE A 339 16.95 24.09 -12.73
CA PHE A 339 17.26 25.32 -13.45
C PHE A 339 16.94 25.24 -14.95
N GLN A 340 17.22 24.11 -15.60
CA GLN A 340 16.93 23.92 -17.04
C GLN A 340 15.42 23.84 -17.36
N VAL A 341 14.61 23.40 -16.42
CA VAL A 341 13.14 23.32 -16.60
C VAL A 341 12.45 24.65 -16.28
N GLN A 342 13.14 25.60 -15.61
CA GLN A 342 12.62 26.94 -15.35
C GLN A 342 12.93 27.96 -16.47
N GLN A 343 13.80 27.65 -17.41
CA GLN A 343 14.01 28.37 -18.63
C GLN A 343 13.14 27.85 -19.77
#